data_07dbd9d0e8ef1c28f2627054596e7551
#
_entry.id   07dbd9d0e8ef1c28f2627054596e7551
#
_cell.length_a   1.000
_cell.length_b   1.000
_cell.length_c   1.000
_cell.angle_alpha   90.00
_cell.angle_beta   90.00
_cell.angle_gamma   90.00
#
_symmetry.space_group_name_H-M   'P 1'
#
loop_
_entity.id
_entity.type
_entity.pdbx_description
1 polymer ?
#
loop_
_entity_poly.entity_id
_entity_poly.type
_entity_poly.pdbx_seq_one_letter_code
_entity_poly.pdbx_strand_id
1 'polypeptide(L)'
;NIEVLELAKKHDMVYAAIGFHPTDLDSFDFTFLEEHINDDKVVALGEIGLDYHYDNDIDTKKRQIDPFKKQIELALKYNKPVIIHSRDSIMDTYNVVSSYSNLRGSLHCYSGSLEMAKLFVEKGFLLGVGGVVTFKNAKIVKDVVKNIDLKYLLLETDSPYLAPEPHRGEVNTSTYIPIIAEMVASIKEIDISDVATT
;
A
#
# COMPACT_ATOMS: atom_id res chain seq x y z
N ASN A 1 9.42 11.78 5.11
CA ASN A 1 9.45 12.31 3.74
C ASN A 1 10.85 12.78 3.33
N ILE A 2 11.53 13.67 4.07
CA ILE A 2 12.86 14.21 3.68
C ILE A 2 13.90 13.10 3.55
N GLU A 3 14.02 12.22 4.55
CA GLU A 3 14.99 11.11 4.54
C GLU A 3 14.79 10.16 3.35
N VAL A 4 13.53 9.90 2.98
CA VAL A 4 13.19 9.06 1.83
C VAL A 4 13.64 9.70 0.52
N LEU A 5 13.43 11.02 0.36
CA LEU A 5 13.91 11.77 -0.81
C LEU A 5 15.43 11.78 -0.90
N GLU A 6 16.13 12.00 0.22
CA GLU A 6 17.59 11.96 0.27
C GLU A 6 18.13 10.58 -0.09
N LEU A 7 17.49 9.50 0.40
CA LEU A 7 17.87 8.14 0.08
C LEU A 7 17.66 7.84 -1.41
N ALA A 8 16.51 8.23 -1.96
CA ALA A 8 16.20 8.04 -3.38
C ALA A 8 17.19 8.78 -4.30
N LYS A 9 17.65 9.97 -3.90
CA LYS A 9 18.68 10.74 -4.64
C LYS A 9 20.07 10.12 -4.58
N LYS A 10 20.38 9.37 -3.53
CA LYS A 10 21.69 8.70 -3.38
C LYS A 10 21.80 7.41 -4.21
N HIS A 11 20.69 6.79 -4.59
CA HIS A 11 20.69 5.48 -5.23
C HIS A 11 19.81 5.49 -6.48
N ASP A 12 20.38 5.16 -7.63
CA ASP A 12 19.69 5.22 -8.93
C ASP A 12 18.46 4.33 -8.98
N MET A 13 18.53 3.15 -8.37
CA MET A 13 17.43 2.16 -8.34
C MET A 13 16.34 2.45 -7.29
N VAL A 14 16.53 3.46 -6.42
CA VAL A 14 15.56 3.81 -5.37
C VAL A 14 14.69 4.96 -5.85
N TYR A 15 13.39 4.81 -5.65
CA TYR A 15 12.38 5.83 -5.87
C TYR A 15 11.61 6.08 -4.59
N ALA A 16 10.99 7.26 -4.48
CA ALA A 16 10.27 7.70 -3.31
C ALA A 16 8.76 7.73 -3.56
N ALA A 17 7.99 7.33 -2.58
CA ALA A 17 6.63 7.80 -2.38
C ALA A 17 6.65 8.78 -1.21
N ILE A 18 5.98 9.93 -1.36
CA ILE A 18 5.87 10.93 -0.31
C ILE A 18 4.42 11.12 0.08
N GLY A 19 4.16 11.26 1.37
CA GLY A 19 2.80 11.40 1.89
C GLY A 19 2.79 11.55 3.40
N PHE A 20 1.61 11.76 3.94
CA PHE A 20 1.38 11.81 5.38
C PHE A 20 0.43 10.71 5.77
N HIS A 21 0.95 9.77 6.53
CA HIS A 21 0.22 8.63 7.05
C HIS A 21 -0.92 9.08 7.99
N PRO A 22 -2.06 8.39 8.04
CA PRO A 22 -3.19 8.79 8.88
C PRO A 22 -2.89 8.91 10.38
N THR A 23 -1.85 8.24 10.88
CA THR A 23 -1.41 8.35 12.27
C THR A 23 -0.42 9.50 12.53
N ASP A 24 0.06 10.17 11.49
CA ASP A 24 1.09 11.24 11.58
C ASP A 24 0.57 12.60 11.08
N LEU A 25 -0.72 12.87 11.25
CA LEU A 25 -1.36 14.08 10.74
C LEU A 25 -1.05 15.34 11.55
N ASP A 26 -0.45 15.22 12.72
CA ASP A 26 0.04 16.40 13.47
C ASP A 26 1.21 17.08 12.75
N SER A 27 1.94 16.34 11.94
CA SER A 27 3.03 16.82 11.09
C SER A 27 2.58 17.18 9.67
N PHE A 28 1.27 17.15 9.37
CA PHE A 28 0.74 17.32 8.02
C PHE A 28 1.13 18.68 7.41
N ASP A 29 1.98 18.65 6.41
CA ASP A 29 2.44 19.81 5.65
C ASP A 29 2.13 19.63 4.15
N PHE A 30 1.05 20.23 3.71
CA PHE A 30 0.62 20.17 2.32
C PHE A 30 1.57 20.91 1.39
N THR A 31 2.19 22.00 1.87
CA THR A 31 3.16 22.77 1.09
C THR A 31 4.38 21.94 0.72
N PHE A 32 4.87 21.15 1.69
CA PHE A 32 5.95 20.20 1.43
C PHE A 32 5.63 19.25 0.27
N LEU A 33 4.40 18.70 0.25
CA LEU A 33 4.01 17.78 -0.83
C LEU A 33 3.95 18.50 -2.18
N GLU A 34 3.40 19.73 -2.26
CA GLU A 34 3.32 20.49 -3.50
C GLU A 34 4.71 20.84 -4.05
N GLU A 35 5.66 21.16 -3.18
CA GLU A 35 7.03 21.51 -3.57
C GLU A 35 7.83 20.31 -4.11
N HIS A 36 7.56 19.11 -3.58
CA HIS A 36 8.39 17.92 -3.88
C HIS A 36 7.74 16.90 -4.82
N ILE A 37 6.44 17.01 -5.11
CA ILE A 37 5.73 16.00 -5.92
C ILE A 37 6.27 15.84 -7.34
N ASN A 38 6.91 16.87 -7.87
CA ASN A 38 7.53 16.87 -9.20
C ASN A 38 9.01 16.48 -9.20
N ASP A 39 9.61 16.16 -8.04
CA ASP A 39 10.96 15.61 -8.02
C ASP A 39 11.02 14.32 -8.85
N ASP A 40 12.05 14.18 -9.69
CA ASP A 40 12.21 13.04 -10.61
C ASP A 40 12.23 11.69 -9.90
N LYS A 41 12.62 11.67 -8.62
CA LYS A 41 12.64 10.48 -7.78
C LYS A 41 11.28 10.18 -7.12
N VAL A 42 10.31 11.10 -7.16
CA VAL A 42 8.97 10.88 -6.59
C VAL A 42 8.07 10.23 -7.63
N VAL A 43 7.70 8.97 -7.40
CA VAL A 43 6.88 8.19 -8.32
C VAL A 43 5.42 8.01 -7.86
N ALA A 44 5.11 8.26 -6.59
CA ALA A 44 3.76 8.12 -6.04
C ALA A 44 3.53 9.09 -4.86
N LEU A 45 2.27 9.35 -4.52
CA LEU A 45 1.89 9.86 -3.21
C LEU A 45 1.55 8.67 -2.29
N GLY A 46 2.25 8.60 -1.17
CA GLY A 46 2.06 7.54 -0.17
C GLY A 46 3.12 7.60 0.95
N GLU A 47 2.82 6.99 2.03
CA GLU A 47 1.61 6.25 2.35
C GLU A 47 0.54 7.20 2.87
N ILE A 48 -0.67 7.15 2.30
CA ILE A 48 -1.82 8.00 2.65
C ILE A 48 -3.04 7.11 2.91
N GLY A 49 -4.02 7.56 3.67
CA GLY A 49 -5.20 6.71 3.87
C GLY A 49 -5.89 6.88 5.21
N LEU A 50 -6.43 5.77 5.73
CA LEU A 50 -7.21 5.73 6.97
C LEU A 50 -6.74 4.59 7.89
N ASP A 51 -6.57 4.90 9.18
CA ASP A 51 -6.25 3.92 10.24
C ASP A 51 -7.17 4.16 11.44
N TYR A 52 -8.03 3.18 11.74
CA TYR A 52 -8.98 3.24 12.85
C TYR A 52 -8.62 2.28 13.98
N HIS A 53 -7.40 1.72 13.93
CA HIS A 53 -6.99 0.68 14.86
C HIS A 53 -6.86 1.16 16.30
N TYR A 54 -6.30 2.35 16.48
CA TYR A 54 -6.06 2.90 17.82
C TYR A 54 -7.22 3.75 18.34
N ASP A 55 -7.95 4.37 17.42
CA ASP A 55 -9.08 5.22 17.75
C ASP A 55 -10.07 5.25 16.57
N ASN A 56 -11.32 4.92 16.83
CA ASN A 56 -12.35 4.79 15.82
C ASN A 56 -13.58 5.69 16.07
N ASP A 57 -13.45 6.70 16.94
CA ASP A 57 -14.50 7.67 17.15
C ASP A 57 -14.75 8.55 15.89
N ILE A 58 -15.88 9.29 15.91
CA ILE A 58 -16.31 10.09 14.77
C ILE A 58 -15.32 11.23 14.47
N ASP A 59 -14.68 11.81 15.47
CA ASP A 59 -13.79 12.96 15.29
C ASP A 59 -12.46 12.51 14.69
N THR A 60 -11.91 11.40 15.14
CA THR A 60 -10.71 10.76 14.54
C THR A 60 -10.96 10.40 13.08
N LYS A 61 -12.11 9.78 12.75
CA LYS A 61 -12.47 9.47 11.37
C LYS A 61 -12.51 10.71 10.49
N LYS A 62 -13.18 11.77 10.91
CA LYS A 62 -13.25 13.05 10.17
C LYS A 62 -11.87 13.67 9.99
N ARG A 63 -11.04 13.65 11.04
CA ARG A 63 -9.69 14.21 11.02
C ARG A 63 -8.78 13.54 9.98
N GLN A 64 -8.96 12.23 9.72
CA GLN A 64 -8.18 11.49 8.73
C GLN A 64 -8.70 11.66 7.30
N ILE A 65 -10.02 11.77 7.10
CA ILE A 65 -10.64 11.79 5.76
C ILE A 65 -10.23 13.02 4.96
N ASP A 66 -10.22 14.21 5.55
CA ASP A 66 -9.91 15.44 4.81
C ASP A 66 -8.45 15.50 4.31
N PRO A 67 -7.42 15.21 5.14
CA PRO A 67 -6.05 15.09 4.65
C PRO A 67 -5.88 13.98 3.61
N PHE A 68 -6.57 12.86 3.75
CA PHE A 68 -6.54 11.78 2.74
C PHE A 68 -7.04 12.28 1.38
N LYS A 69 -8.20 12.95 1.35
CA LYS A 69 -8.78 13.52 0.13
C LYS A 69 -7.86 14.56 -0.51
N LYS A 70 -7.30 15.49 0.28
CA LYS A 70 -6.37 16.50 -0.22
C LYS A 70 -5.14 15.89 -0.89
N GLN A 71 -4.60 14.82 -0.33
CA GLN A 71 -3.47 14.11 -0.92
C GLN A 71 -3.88 13.36 -2.21
N ILE A 72 -5.08 12.78 -2.27
CA ILE A 72 -5.61 12.18 -3.52
C ILE A 72 -5.76 13.26 -4.61
N GLU A 73 -6.32 14.41 -4.28
CA GLU A 73 -6.51 15.51 -5.22
C GLU A 73 -5.18 16.03 -5.76
N LEU A 74 -4.16 16.09 -4.91
CA LEU A 74 -2.81 16.43 -5.32
C LEU A 74 -2.23 15.36 -6.28
N ALA A 75 -2.39 14.09 -5.96
CA ALA A 75 -1.95 12.98 -6.82
C ALA A 75 -2.59 13.06 -8.21
N LEU A 76 -3.91 13.32 -8.27
CA LEU A 76 -4.64 13.48 -9.53
C LEU A 76 -4.16 14.70 -10.31
N LYS A 77 -3.94 15.85 -9.66
CA LYS A 77 -3.42 17.09 -10.28
C LYS A 77 -2.09 16.85 -10.99
N TYR A 78 -1.23 16.02 -10.42
CA TYR A 78 0.11 15.73 -10.95
C TYR A 78 0.21 14.35 -11.65
N ASN A 79 -0.92 13.68 -11.87
CA ASN A 79 -0.99 12.36 -12.51
C ASN A 79 -0.08 11.30 -11.86
N LYS A 80 0.08 11.37 -10.54
CA LYS A 80 0.84 10.38 -9.76
C LYS A 80 -0.09 9.29 -9.23
N PRO A 81 0.33 8.03 -9.14
CA PRO A 81 -0.42 7.00 -8.43
C PRO A 81 -0.36 7.24 -6.91
N VAL A 82 -1.23 6.56 -6.18
CA VAL A 82 -1.26 6.60 -4.72
C VAL A 82 -0.93 5.25 -4.10
N ILE A 83 -0.27 5.25 -2.94
CA ILE A 83 -0.08 4.08 -2.09
C ILE A 83 -0.95 4.29 -0.86
N ILE A 84 -1.95 3.42 -0.69
CA ILE A 84 -3.03 3.60 0.28
C ILE A 84 -2.86 2.65 1.46
N HIS A 85 -2.82 3.24 2.65
CA HIS A 85 -2.99 2.57 3.93
C HIS A 85 -4.46 2.39 4.26
N SER A 86 -4.84 1.20 4.73
CA SER A 86 -6.18 0.96 5.24
C SER A 86 -6.15 -0.07 6.36
N ARG A 87 -6.38 0.38 7.58
CA ARG A 87 -6.44 -0.50 8.76
C ARG A 87 -7.73 -0.26 9.54
N ASP A 88 -8.53 -1.31 9.69
CA ASP A 88 -9.88 -1.27 10.29
C ASP A 88 -10.83 -0.23 9.64
N SER A 89 -10.53 0.19 8.39
CA SER A 89 -11.16 1.31 7.69
C SER A 89 -11.55 1.01 6.23
N ILE A 90 -11.51 -0.26 5.81
CA ILE A 90 -11.57 -0.65 4.38
C ILE A 90 -12.79 -0.11 3.62
N MET A 91 -13.97 -0.06 4.27
CA MET A 91 -15.19 0.49 3.65
C MET A 91 -15.10 2.00 3.45
N ASP A 92 -14.64 2.75 4.45
CA ASP A 92 -14.48 4.20 4.34
C ASP A 92 -13.38 4.54 3.33
N THR A 93 -12.29 3.77 3.31
CA THR A 93 -11.24 3.87 2.28
C THR A 93 -11.84 3.67 0.89
N TYR A 94 -12.62 2.62 0.68
CA TYR A 94 -13.29 2.37 -0.61
C TYR A 94 -14.24 3.52 -0.98
N ASN A 95 -15.06 4.01 -0.05
CA ASN A 95 -15.98 5.11 -0.28
C ASN A 95 -15.23 6.38 -0.73
N VAL A 96 -14.10 6.69 -0.10
CA VAL A 96 -13.28 7.83 -0.49
C VAL A 96 -12.71 7.63 -1.89
N VAL A 97 -11.99 6.55 -2.16
CA VAL A 97 -11.32 6.35 -3.46
C VAL A 97 -12.31 6.18 -4.60
N SER A 98 -13.48 5.58 -4.36
CA SER A 98 -14.51 5.37 -5.37
C SER A 98 -15.19 6.67 -5.81
N SER A 99 -15.08 7.75 -5.03
CA SER A 99 -15.60 9.08 -5.38
C SER A 99 -14.74 9.82 -6.42
N TYR A 100 -13.55 9.32 -6.71
CA TYR A 100 -12.64 9.92 -7.69
C TYR A 100 -12.59 9.10 -8.98
N SER A 101 -12.63 9.82 -10.11
CA SER A 101 -12.37 9.23 -11.44
C SER A 101 -10.88 9.24 -11.74
N ASN A 102 -10.41 8.24 -12.49
CA ASN A 102 -9.00 8.13 -12.94
C ASN A 102 -7.95 8.04 -11.81
N LEU A 103 -8.36 7.79 -10.58
CA LEU A 103 -7.43 7.50 -9.50
C LEU A 103 -6.85 6.10 -9.70
N ARG A 104 -5.53 5.98 -9.61
CA ARG A 104 -4.80 4.71 -9.74
C ARG A 104 -3.79 4.57 -8.61
N GLY A 105 -3.48 3.35 -8.24
CA GLY A 105 -2.53 3.10 -7.17
C GLY A 105 -2.61 1.69 -6.61
N SER A 106 -2.14 1.52 -5.41
CA SER A 106 -2.18 0.26 -4.69
C SER A 106 -2.69 0.42 -3.27
N LEU A 107 -3.31 -0.64 -2.75
CA LEU A 107 -3.53 -0.79 -1.32
C LEU A 107 -2.32 -1.50 -0.73
N HIS A 108 -1.58 -0.80 0.12
CA HIS A 108 -0.46 -1.35 0.85
C HIS A 108 -0.94 -2.40 1.87
N CYS A 109 -0.18 -3.47 2.02
CA CYS A 109 -0.40 -4.53 3.00
C CYS A 109 -1.86 -4.98 3.11
N TYR A 110 -2.46 -5.36 1.95
CA TYR A 110 -3.89 -5.61 1.86
C TYR A 110 -4.36 -6.66 2.86
N SER A 111 -5.31 -6.30 3.71
CA SER A 111 -5.87 -7.16 4.77
C SER A 111 -7.39 -7.28 4.75
N GLY A 112 -8.06 -6.70 3.75
CA GLY A 112 -9.51 -6.75 3.56
C GLY A 112 -10.01 -8.08 3.01
N SER A 113 -11.34 -8.25 2.96
CA SER A 113 -11.99 -9.46 2.44
C SER A 113 -11.80 -9.60 0.91
N LEU A 114 -12.09 -10.80 0.38
CA LEU A 114 -12.05 -11.05 -1.07
C LEU A 114 -13.08 -10.18 -1.82
N GLU A 115 -14.24 -9.93 -1.23
CA GLU A 115 -15.26 -9.08 -1.84
C GLU A 115 -14.76 -7.65 -2.02
N MET A 116 -14.13 -7.10 -0.99
CA MET A 116 -13.52 -5.77 -1.06
C MET A 116 -12.35 -5.74 -2.04
N ALA A 117 -11.52 -6.78 -2.07
CA ALA A 117 -10.43 -6.92 -3.03
C ALA A 117 -10.92 -6.80 -4.48
N LYS A 118 -12.03 -7.50 -4.83
CA LYS A 118 -12.65 -7.41 -6.15
C LYS A 118 -13.11 -5.99 -6.49
N LEU A 119 -13.74 -5.28 -5.55
CA LEU A 119 -14.19 -3.92 -5.75
C LEU A 119 -13.03 -2.94 -6.02
N PHE A 120 -11.91 -3.07 -5.30
CA PHE A 120 -10.72 -2.26 -5.56
C PHE A 120 -10.07 -2.59 -6.91
N VAL A 121 -9.98 -3.87 -7.25
CA VAL A 121 -9.45 -4.32 -8.55
C VAL A 121 -10.32 -3.82 -9.72
N GLU A 122 -11.65 -3.83 -9.59
CA GLU A 122 -12.57 -3.25 -10.58
C GLU A 122 -12.37 -1.73 -10.76
N LYS A 123 -11.89 -1.05 -9.73
CA LYS A 123 -11.47 0.36 -9.79
C LYS A 123 -10.06 0.56 -10.36
N GLY A 124 -9.34 -0.51 -10.67
CA GLY A 124 -7.99 -0.46 -11.22
C GLY A 124 -6.87 -0.37 -10.19
N PHE A 125 -7.16 -0.64 -8.92
CA PHE A 125 -6.14 -0.69 -7.87
C PHE A 125 -5.42 -2.04 -7.84
N LEU A 126 -4.14 -1.99 -7.49
CA LEU A 126 -3.34 -3.16 -7.18
C LEU A 126 -3.38 -3.45 -5.68
N LEU A 127 -3.13 -4.70 -5.31
CA LEU A 127 -3.17 -5.15 -3.91
C LEU A 127 -1.77 -5.59 -3.46
N GLY A 128 -1.25 -4.94 -2.43
CA GLY A 128 0.02 -5.27 -1.80
C GLY A 128 -0.06 -6.58 -1.02
N VAL A 129 0.87 -7.49 -1.31
CA VAL A 129 1.00 -8.79 -0.65
C VAL A 129 2.37 -8.88 -0.03
N GLY A 130 2.42 -8.77 1.30
CA GLY A 130 3.63 -8.82 2.11
C GLY A 130 3.84 -10.16 2.84
N GLY A 131 4.78 -10.17 3.79
CA GLY A 131 5.17 -11.34 4.55
C GLY A 131 4.04 -12.08 5.26
N VAL A 132 2.94 -11.40 5.58
CA VAL A 132 1.74 -11.95 6.21
C VAL A 132 1.17 -13.14 5.43
N VAL A 133 1.31 -13.18 4.10
CA VAL A 133 0.81 -14.30 3.28
C VAL A 133 1.43 -15.65 3.67
N THR A 134 2.63 -15.64 4.26
CA THR A 134 3.32 -16.85 4.72
C THR A 134 2.80 -17.37 6.06
N PHE A 135 2.09 -16.53 6.84
CA PHE A 135 1.67 -16.89 8.18
C PHE A 135 0.62 -18.02 8.16
N LYS A 136 0.74 -18.94 9.13
CA LYS A 136 -0.15 -20.11 9.22
C LYS A 136 -1.63 -19.73 9.27
N ASN A 137 -1.97 -18.68 9.99
CA ASN A 137 -3.36 -18.26 10.23
C ASN A 137 -3.86 -17.17 9.27
N ALA A 138 -3.09 -16.77 8.26
CA ALA A 138 -3.43 -15.70 7.32
C ALA A 138 -4.43 -16.17 6.24
N LYS A 139 -5.60 -16.68 6.65
CA LYS A 139 -6.59 -17.26 5.76
C LYS A 139 -7.14 -16.27 4.74
N ILE A 140 -7.42 -15.03 5.18
CA ILE A 140 -8.04 -13.99 4.35
C ILE A 140 -7.11 -13.60 3.20
N VAL A 141 -5.86 -13.23 3.49
CA VAL A 141 -4.91 -12.84 2.44
C VAL A 141 -4.60 -13.99 1.48
N LYS A 142 -4.55 -15.24 1.96
CA LYS A 142 -4.38 -16.43 1.11
C LYS A 142 -5.56 -16.63 0.18
N ASP A 143 -6.80 -16.40 0.66
CA ASP A 143 -8.00 -16.47 -0.16
C ASP A 143 -8.02 -15.36 -1.23
N VAL A 144 -7.62 -14.14 -0.88
CA VAL A 144 -7.45 -13.04 -1.83
C VAL A 144 -6.41 -13.40 -2.89
N VAL A 145 -5.21 -13.84 -2.49
CA VAL A 145 -4.15 -14.24 -3.43
C VAL A 145 -4.63 -15.35 -4.35
N LYS A 146 -5.35 -16.35 -3.84
CA LYS A 146 -5.88 -17.45 -4.65
C LYS A 146 -6.85 -16.98 -5.74
N ASN A 147 -7.72 -16.03 -5.44
CA ASN A 147 -8.89 -15.68 -6.27
C ASN A 147 -8.73 -14.38 -7.08
N ILE A 148 -7.74 -13.54 -6.81
CA ILE A 148 -7.44 -12.33 -7.59
C ILE A 148 -6.40 -12.66 -8.66
N ASP A 149 -6.58 -12.16 -9.88
CA ASP A 149 -5.61 -12.34 -10.96
C ASP A 149 -4.23 -11.79 -10.56
N LEU A 150 -3.18 -12.53 -10.94
CA LEU A 150 -1.79 -12.21 -10.57
C LEU A 150 -1.40 -10.77 -10.94
N LYS A 151 -1.81 -10.28 -12.09
CA LYS A 151 -1.55 -8.91 -12.58
C LYS A 151 -2.05 -7.78 -11.67
N TYR A 152 -2.90 -8.08 -10.70
CA TYR A 152 -3.39 -7.11 -9.71
C TYR A 152 -2.72 -7.26 -8.35
N LEU A 153 -1.75 -8.16 -8.20
CA LEU A 153 -0.99 -8.36 -6.98
C LEU A 153 0.38 -7.69 -7.11
N LEU A 154 0.79 -6.97 -6.07
CA LEU A 154 2.14 -6.41 -5.90
C LEU A 154 2.82 -7.10 -4.75
N LEU A 155 4.07 -7.51 -4.93
CA LEU A 155 4.89 -8.01 -3.82
C LEU A 155 5.53 -6.86 -3.07
N GLU A 156 5.47 -6.91 -1.76
CA GLU A 156 6.02 -5.89 -0.88
C GLU A 156 6.54 -6.46 0.44
N THR A 157 7.08 -5.65 1.32
CA THR A 157 7.66 -6.12 2.59
C THR A 157 7.01 -5.54 3.83
N ASP A 158 6.64 -4.28 3.84
CA ASP A 158 6.33 -3.49 5.05
C ASP A 158 7.54 -3.41 6.02
N SER A 159 8.77 -3.43 5.48
CA SER A 159 10.00 -3.37 6.28
C SER A 159 10.06 -2.10 7.14
N PRO A 160 10.48 -2.19 8.40
CA PRO A 160 11.12 -3.33 9.09
C PRO A 160 10.16 -4.32 9.75
N TYR A 161 8.85 -4.24 9.49
CA TYR A 161 7.80 -5.02 10.13
C TYR A 161 7.41 -6.26 9.29
N LEU A 162 6.62 -7.15 9.88
CA LEU A 162 5.92 -8.25 9.22
C LEU A 162 6.81 -9.20 8.43
N ALA A 163 8.02 -9.53 8.93
CA ALA A 163 8.90 -10.49 8.30
C ALA A 163 8.18 -11.83 8.00
N PRO A 164 8.39 -12.43 6.79
CA PRO A 164 7.75 -13.69 6.43
C PRO A 164 8.29 -14.86 7.25
N GLU A 165 7.53 -15.96 7.34
CA GLU A 165 8.07 -17.22 7.85
C GLU A 165 9.19 -17.73 6.91
N PRO A 166 10.30 -18.28 7.44
CA PRO A 166 10.56 -18.61 8.85
C PRO A 166 11.16 -17.48 9.70
N HIS A 167 11.27 -16.25 9.16
CA HIS A 167 11.93 -15.09 9.79
C HIS A 167 11.00 -14.26 10.68
N ARG A 168 9.82 -14.76 10.99
CA ARG A 168 8.86 -14.05 11.81
C ARG A 168 9.44 -13.65 13.17
N GLY A 169 9.35 -12.35 13.51
CA GLY A 169 9.93 -11.77 14.72
C GLY A 169 11.32 -11.17 14.51
N GLU A 170 11.93 -11.35 13.35
CA GLU A 170 13.15 -10.67 12.94
C GLU A 170 12.84 -9.34 12.26
N VAL A 171 13.86 -8.52 12.02
CA VAL A 171 13.74 -7.31 11.21
C VAL A 171 13.49 -7.70 9.76
N ASN A 172 12.38 -7.24 9.19
CA ASN A 172 12.06 -7.51 7.79
C ASN A 172 12.95 -6.71 6.84
N THR A 173 13.24 -7.26 5.68
CA THR A 173 14.04 -6.64 4.63
C THR A 173 13.50 -7.00 3.24
N SER A 174 13.84 -6.18 2.22
CA SER A 174 13.49 -6.46 0.82
C SER A 174 14.08 -7.77 0.29
N THR A 175 15.11 -8.32 0.93
CA THR A 175 15.70 -9.62 0.57
C THR A 175 14.76 -10.80 0.78
N TYR A 176 13.65 -10.61 1.50
CA TYR A 176 12.63 -11.63 1.73
C TYR A 176 11.51 -11.65 0.67
N ILE A 177 11.51 -10.75 -0.30
CA ILE A 177 10.55 -10.77 -1.43
C ILE A 177 10.48 -12.14 -2.13
N PRO A 178 11.59 -12.86 -2.39
CA PRO A 178 11.52 -14.20 -2.99
C PRO A 178 10.68 -15.19 -2.17
N ILE A 179 10.73 -15.14 -0.85
CA ILE A 179 9.92 -16.02 0.04
C ILE A 179 8.43 -15.73 -0.15
N ILE A 180 8.06 -14.44 -0.30
CA ILE A 180 6.68 -14.04 -0.54
C ILE A 180 6.24 -14.51 -1.94
N ALA A 181 7.09 -14.35 -2.95
CA ALA A 181 6.84 -14.83 -4.31
C ALA A 181 6.61 -16.35 -4.37
N GLU A 182 7.44 -17.14 -3.67
CA GLU A 182 7.29 -18.60 -3.56
C GLU A 182 5.93 -18.98 -2.94
N MET A 183 5.50 -18.26 -1.90
CA MET A 183 4.20 -18.51 -1.28
C MET A 183 3.04 -18.16 -2.23
N VAL A 184 3.12 -17.05 -2.96
CA VAL A 184 2.12 -16.66 -3.97
C VAL A 184 2.05 -17.70 -5.08
N ALA A 185 3.19 -18.14 -5.61
CA ALA A 185 3.28 -19.20 -6.63
C ALA A 185 2.62 -20.50 -6.14
N SER A 186 2.94 -20.91 -4.91
CA SER A 186 2.34 -22.11 -4.28
C SER A 186 0.82 -22.00 -4.12
N ILE A 187 0.29 -20.86 -3.68
CA ILE A 187 -1.15 -20.65 -3.51
C ILE A 187 -1.88 -20.68 -4.87
N LYS A 188 -1.26 -20.13 -5.90
CA LYS A 188 -1.83 -20.05 -7.25
C LYS A 188 -1.57 -21.28 -8.09
N GLU A 189 -0.77 -22.22 -7.60
CA GLU A 189 -0.37 -23.44 -8.32
C GLU A 189 0.29 -23.14 -9.69
N ILE A 190 1.19 -22.12 -9.72
CA ILE A 190 1.96 -21.66 -10.89
C ILE A 190 3.47 -21.68 -10.61
N ASP A 191 4.28 -21.49 -11.64
CA ASP A 191 5.72 -21.34 -11.47
C ASP A 191 6.09 -19.99 -10.84
N ILE A 192 7.14 -19.93 -10.03
CA ILE A 192 7.62 -18.69 -9.44
C ILE A 192 8.06 -17.67 -10.50
N SER A 193 8.54 -18.14 -11.65
CA SER A 193 8.90 -17.29 -12.78
C SER A 193 7.70 -16.50 -13.32
N ASP A 194 6.50 -17.07 -13.28
CA ASP A 194 5.27 -16.35 -13.65
C ASP A 194 4.97 -15.23 -12.68
N VAL A 195 5.21 -15.45 -11.38
CA VAL A 195 5.04 -14.39 -10.35
C VAL A 195 6.07 -13.28 -10.54
N ALA A 196 7.29 -13.61 -10.92
CA ALA A 196 8.38 -12.65 -11.07
C ALA A 196 8.29 -11.80 -12.36
N THR A 197 7.52 -12.24 -13.36
CA THR A 197 7.47 -11.61 -14.70
C THR A 197 6.12 -10.94 -15.01
N THR A 198 5.11 -11.11 -14.15
CA THR A 198 3.81 -10.45 -14.27
C THR A 198 3.80 -9.09 -13.62
#